data_b2578c0c2d9bda03599831e1a34df392
#
_entry.id   b2578c0c2d9bda03599831e1a34df392
#
_cell.length_a   1.000
_cell.length_b   1.000
_cell.length_c   1.000
_cell.angle_alpha   90.00
_cell.angle_beta   90.00
_cell.angle_gamma   90.00
#
_symmetry.space_group_name_H-M   'P 1'
#
loop_
_entity.id
_entity.type
_entity.pdbx_description
1 polymer ?
#
loop_
_entity_poly.entity_id
_entity_poly.type
_entity_poly.pdbx_seq_one_letter_code
_entity_poly.pdbx_strand_id
1 'polypeptide(L)'
;MPIYQIVEKSLKALAETRFEDEGLYERGDIQRLLRQDITALGDDLLIIAEEFGGWVDSSRRIDLLAIDRNANLVVIELKRTEDGGHMELQAIRYAAMVSGMTFVQAVEAYAKITGSADAARDSLLAFLEWEQPNEEDFALETRIVLVASDFSKELTTAVTWLRDFQLDIQCIRMKPYKSSDGSIFLYVQKIIPLPELKEFQTQIGLKKQAERQNISERGGRMRQFWAELLKIANGICAVHEGRAPTTDNWLSGGIGRAGFSLSYSTKRGQSKASLFINFGQQNIDKKNKAFDYLFQQREDIEREVGKELLWNARPNGAIGTINYVIEGGYDLPEEEWPKLHEQMAKAMLSLQKAFTDRVKQIII
;
A
#
# COMPACT_ATOMS: atom_id res chain seq x y z
N MET A 1 7.20 14.79 -31.12
CA MET A 1 6.26 15.48 -32.05
C MET A 1 6.91 16.76 -32.49
N PRO A 2 6.82 17.17 -33.76
CA PRO A 2 7.36 18.46 -34.20
C PRO A 2 6.58 19.62 -33.58
N ILE A 3 7.29 20.65 -33.11
CA ILE A 3 6.71 21.88 -32.59
C ILE A 3 6.99 22.99 -33.60
N TYR A 4 6.01 23.83 -33.84
CA TYR A 4 6.08 24.94 -34.78
C TYR A 4 5.71 26.25 -34.10
N GLN A 5 6.47 27.28 -34.39
CA GLN A 5 6.14 28.67 -34.05
C GLN A 5 5.39 29.29 -35.22
N ILE A 6 4.32 30.01 -34.96
CA ILE A 6 3.61 30.81 -35.97
C ILE A 6 4.22 32.21 -35.96
N VAL A 7 4.88 32.59 -37.07
CA VAL A 7 5.47 33.92 -37.25
C VAL A 7 4.91 34.48 -38.58
N GLU A 8 4.27 35.64 -38.53
CA GLU A 8 3.71 36.31 -39.70
C GLU A 8 2.89 35.38 -40.61
N LYS A 9 2.00 34.55 -40.01
CA LYS A 9 1.15 33.56 -40.71
C LYS A 9 1.92 32.41 -41.39
N SER A 10 3.19 32.22 -41.06
CA SER A 10 4.03 31.14 -41.56
C SER A 10 4.43 30.21 -40.41
N LEU A 11 4.53 28.91 -40.68
CA LEU A 11 5.02 27.93 -39.73
C LEU A 11 6.56 27.85 -39.77
N LYS A 12 7.22 28.09 -38.63
CA LYS A 12 8.63 27.84 -38.46
C LYS A 12 8.82 26.66 -37.51
N ALA A 13 9.48 25.61 -37.97
CA ALA A 13 9.79 24.46 -37.12
C ALA A 13 10.79 24.88 -36.04
N LEU A 14 10.55 24.46 -34.79
CA LEU A 14 11.52 24.54 -33.71
C LEU A 14 12.42 23.31 -33.76
N ALA A 15 13.72 23.50 -33.61
CA ALA A 15 14.68 22.41 -33.54
C ALA A 15 14.73 21.85 -32.11
N GLU A 16 14.57 20.54 -31.96
CA GLU A 16 14.83 19.88 -30.69
C GLU A 16 16.31 20.03 -30.34
N THR A 17 16.61 20.41 -29.11
CA THR A 17 17.97 20.59 -28.60
C THR A 17 18.12 19.87 -27.26
N ARG A 18 19.31 19.93 -26.64
CA ARG A 18 19.56 19.32 -25.33
C ARG A 18 19.84 20.44 -24.33
N PHE A 19 19.48 20.18 -23.08
CA PHE A 19 19.82 21.11 -21.98
C PHE A 19 21.32 21.41 -21.93
N GLU A 20 22.16 20.41 -22.20
CA GLU A 20 23.63 20.55 -22.23
C GLU A 20 24.10 21.50 -23.33
N ASP A 21 23.52 21.38 -24.52
CA ASP A 21 23.91 22.20 -25.69
C ASP A 21 23.51 23.67 -25.50
N GLU A 22 22.52 23.94 -24.67
CA GLU A 22 22.07 25.29 -24.32
C GLU A 22 22.66 25.78 -23.00
N GLY A 23 23.62 25.06 -22.39
CA GLY A 23 24.28 25.40 -21.15
C GLY A 23 23.40 25.40 -19.91
N LEU A 24 22.26 24.64 -19.97
CA LEU A 24 21.32 24.54 -18.87
C LEU A 24 21.66 23.33 -18.00
N TYR A 25 21.97 23.58 -16.76
CA TYR A 25 22.37 22.57 -15.76
C TYR A 25 21.17 22.14 -14.90
N GLU A 26 21.18 20.87 -14.48
CA GLU A 26 20.11 20.26 -13.67
C GLU A 26 19.81 21.06 -12.40
N ARG A 27 20.83 21.29 -11.56
CA ARG A 27 20.69 22.00 -10.28
C ARG A 27 20.66 23.52 -10.41
N GLY A 28 21.53 24.06 -11.23
CA GLY A 28 21.68 25.53 -11.35
C GLY A 28 20.54 26.20 -12.09
N ASP A 29 19.95 25.52 -13.08
CA ASP A 29 19.00 26.13 -14.00
C ASP A 29 17.63 25.45 -13.97
N ILE A 30 17.52 24.15 -14.27
CA ILE A 30 16.23 23.46 -14.37
C ILE A 30 15.51 23.48 -13.03
N GLN A 31 16.19 23.12 -11.95
CA GLN A 31 15.65 23.15 -10.60
C GLN A 31 15.20 24.56 -10.21
N ARG A 32 16.02 25.59 -10.50
CA ARG A 32 15.68 26.98 -10.24
C ARG A 32 14.48 27.47 -11.03
N LEU A 33 14.38 27.12 -12.32
CA LEU A 33 13.22 27.47 -13.16
C LEU A 33 11.94 26.85 -12.62
N LEU A 34 11.96 25.57 -12.27
CA LEU A 34 10.81 24.89 -11.66
C LEU A 34 10.44 25.44 -10.29
N ARG A 35 11.42 25.88 -9.50
CA ARG A 35 11.14 26.58 -8.25
C ARG A 35 10.44 27.91 -8.48
N GLN A 36 10.81 28.66 -9.52
CA GLN A 36 10.18 29.93 -9.84
C GLN A 36 8.74 29.75 -10.34
N ASP A 37 8.51 28.69 -11.10
CA ASP A 37 7.20 28.36 -11.62
C ASP A 37 6.98 26.85 -11.66
N ILE A 38 6.44 26.31 -10.57
CA ILE A 38 6.16 24.88 -10.43
C ILE A 38 4.92 24.46 -11.24
N THR A 39 4.12 25.43 -11.72
CA THR A 39 2.90 25.12 -12.49
C THR A 39 3.21 24.37 -13.78
N ALA A 40 4.45 24.43 -14.26
CA ALA A 40 4.93 23.58 -15.35
C ALA A 40 4.80 22.07 -15.07
N LEU A 41 4.81 21.64 -13.80
CA LEU A 41 4.61 20.25 -13.39
C LEU A 41 3.19 19.95 -12.92
N GLY A 42 2.44 20.98 -12.50
CA GLY A 42 1.06 20.87 -12.02
C GLY A 42 0.63 22.08 -11.20
N ASP A 43 -0.62 22.50 -11.35
CA ASP A 43 -1.18 23.68 -10.66
C ASP A 43 -1.49 23.40 -9.17
N ASP A 44 -1.36 22.15 -8.74
CA ASP A 44 -1.69 21.67 -7.41
C ASP A 44 -0.47 21.58 -6.46
N LEU A 45 0.67 22.17 -6.81
CA LEU A 45 1.94 22.00 -6.10
C LEU A 45 2.43 23.30 -5.45
N LEU A 46 3.00 23.18 -4.24
CA LEU A 46 3.77 24.22 -3.55
C LEU A 46 5.13 23.64 -3.13
N ILE A 47 6.24 24.22 -3.61
CA ILE A 47 7.59 23.82 -3.19
C ILE A 47 7.85 24.31 -1.78
N ILE A 48 8.22 23.38 -0.88
CA ILE A 48 8.57 23.67 0.52
C ILE A 48 10.06 23.52 0.82
N ALA A 49 10.81 22.80 -0.01
CA ALA A 49 12.27 22.74 0.14
C ALA A 49 12.97 22.40 -1.19
N GLU A 50 14.22 22.85 -1.30
CA GLU A 50 15.19 22.46 -2.31
C GLU A 50 16.34 21.71 -1.65
N GLU A 51 16.97 20.78 -2.37
CA GLU A 51 18.09 19.99 -1.85
C GLU A 51 17.80 19.50 -0.42
N PHE A 52 16.55 19.05 -0.22
CA PHE A 52 16.09 18.64 1.11
C PHE A 52 16.84 17.39 1.57
N GLY A 53 17.47 17.48 2.72
CA GLY A 53 18.31 16.44 3.29
C GLY A 53 18.58 16.73 4.77
N GLY A 54 19.65 16.13 5.29
CA GLY A 54 19.98 16.25 6.73
C GLY A 54 19.69 14.96 7.48
N TRP A 55 19.61 13.86 6.75
CA TRP A 55 19.48 12.51 7.28
C TRP A 55 20.73 12.13 8.08
N VAL A 56 20.56 11.47 9.22
CA VAL A 56 21.65 11.12 10.15
C VAL A 56 22.75 10.30 9.47
N ASP A 57 22.39 9.45 8.48
CA ASP A 57 23.30 8.50 7.84
C ASP A 57 23.38 8.64 6.29
N SER A 58 22.94 9.76 5.71
CA SER A 58 22.93 9.94 4.26
C SER A 58 23.24 11.38 3.83
N SER A 59 24.19 11.51 2.90
CA SER A 59 24.49 12.79 2.20
C SER A 59 23.54 13.09 1.03
N ARG A 60 22.56 12.22 0.79
CA ARG A 60 21.62 12.35 -0.33
C ARG A 60 20.59 13.44 -0.06
N ARG A 61 20.10 14.05 -1.12
CA ARG A 61 19.13 15.15 -1.05
C ARG A 61 18.06 14.97 -2.09
N ILE A 62 16.83 15.35 -1.74
CA ILE A 62 15.71 15.45 -2.66
C ILE A 62 15.88 16.75 -3.45
N ASP A 63 15.85 16.70 -4.77
CA ASP A 63 16.02 17.89 -5.60
C ASP A 63 14.98 18.97 -5.26
N LEU A 64 13.68 18.61 -5.29
CA LEU A 64 12.59 19.46 -4.82
C LEU A 64 11.61 18.65 -3.97
N LEU A 65 11.23 19.19 -2.81
CA LEU A 65 10.16 18.68 -1.99
C LEU A 65 8.99 19.66 -2.04
N ALA A 66 7.81 19.16 -2.38
CA ALA A 66 6.59 19.95 -2.48
C ALA A 66 5.45 19.36 -1.64
N ILE A 67 4.37 20.13 -1.50
CA ILE A 67 3.08 19.69 -0.97
C ILE A 67 2.02 19.90 -2.05
N ASP A 68 1.06 18.98 -2.16
CA ASP A 68 -0.10 19.16 -3.02
C ASP A 68 -1.31 19.74 -2.27
N ARG A 69 -2.39 20.06 -2.99
CA ARG A 69 -3.65 20.60 -2.41
C ARG A 69 -4.36 19.65 -1.46
N ASN A 70 -4.03 18.36 -1.49
CA ASN A 70 -4.57 17.35 -0.58
C ASN A 70 -3.66 17.13 0.64
N ALA A 71 -2.72 18.02 0.88
CA ALA A 71 -1.73 17.95 1.95
C ALA A 71 -0.78 16.74 1.87
N ASN A 72 -0.63 16.11 0.70
CA ASN A 72 0.33 15.03 0.51
C ASN A 72 1.72 15.60 0.18
N LEU A 73 2.76 14.94 0.66
CA LEU A 73 4.12 15.25 0.28
C LEU A 73 4.41 14.80 -1.15
N VAL A 74 5.15 15.63 -1.89
CA VAL A 74 5.52 15.34 -3.27
C VAL A 74 7.04 15.41 -3.42
N VAL A 75 7.64 14.25 -3.67
CA VAL A 75 9.07 14.12 -3.97
C VAL A 75 9.27 14.31 -5.46
N ILE A 76 10.04 15.32 -5.86
CA ILE A 76 10.35 15.61 -7.26
C ILE A 76 11.85 15.36 -7.48
N GLU A 77 12.15 14.42 -8.37
CA GLU A 77 13.50 14.06 -8.78
C GLU A 77 13.72 14.51 -10.22
N LEU A 78 14.82 15.20 -10.47
CA LEU A 78 15.16 15.81 -11.75
C LEU A 78 16.34 15.09 -12.39
N LYS A 79 16.29 14.86 -13.69
CA LYS A 79 17.42 14.41 -14.50
C LYS A 79 17.42 15.11 -15.85
N ARG A 80 18.56 15.67 -16.24
CA ARG A 80 18.70 16.31 -17.55
C ARG A 80 18.97 15.31 -18.68
N THR A 81 19.30 14.05 -18.35
CA THR A 81 19.67 13.00 -19.31
C THR A 81 18.44 12.19 -19.76
N GLU A 82 18.60 11.50 -20.89
CA GLU A 82 17.53 10.71 -21.51
C GLU A 82 17.32 9.32 -20.89
N ASP A 83 18.32 8.79 -20.16
CA ASP A 83 18.26 7.47 -19.56
C ASP A 83 17.64 7.47 -18.16
N GLY A 84 17.55 8.64 -17.51
CA GLY A 84 17.00 8.80 -16.16
C GLY A 84 17.81 8.07 -15.07
N GLY A 85 18.81 7.26 -15.41
CA GLY A 85 19.58 6.45 -14.48
C GLY A 85 18.69 5.58 -13.60
N HIS A 86 18.92 5.55 -12.29
CA HIS A 86 18.09 4.86 -11.28
C HIS A 86 17.26 5.86 -10.45
N MET A 87 16.69 6.89 -11.11
CA MET A 87 15.97 7.96 -10.42
C MET A 87 14.72 7.45 -9.71
N GLU A 88 14.04 6.41 -10.23
CA GLU A 88 12.87 5.80 -9.60
C GLU A 88 13.21 5.19 -8.24
N LEU A 89 14.34 4.47 -8.14
CA LEU A 89 14.80 3.89 -6.88
C LEU A 89 15.23 4.96 -5.87
N GLN A 90 15.81 6.04 -6.37
CA GLN A 90 16.21 7.19 -5.55
C GLN A 90 14.97 7.89 -4.99
N ALA A 91 14.00 8.19 -5.84
CA ALA A 91 12.76 8.86 -5.45
C ALA A 91 11.90 8.02 -4.47
N ILE A 92 11.83 6.68 -4.66
CA ILE A 92 11.15 5.78 -3.72
C ILE A 92 11.79 5.84 -2.33
N ARG A 93 13.13 5.83 -2.25
CA ARG A 93 13.83 5.97 -0.97
C ARG A 93 13.51 7.30 -0.29
N TYR A 94 13.50 8.38 -1.04
CA TYR A 94 13.16 9.70 -0.52
C TYR A 94 11.71 9.78 -0.06
N ALA A 95 10.78 9.23 -0.84
CA ALA A 95 9.38 9.15 -0.45
C ALA A 95 9.21 8.41 0.89
N ALA A 96 9.89 7.27 1.05
CA ALA A 96 9.90 6.53 2.30
C ALA A 96 10.52 7.33 3.48
N MET A 97 11.55 8.15 3.21
CA MET A 97 12.22 8.95 4.24
C MET A 97 11.36 10.13 4.71
N VAL A 98 10.53 10.71 3.84
CA VAL A 98 9.65 11.84 4.21
C VAL A 98 8.24 11.43 4.59
N SER A 99 7.83 10.19 4.39
CA SER A 99 6.45 9.72 4.64
C SER A 99 5.96 9.90 6.09
N GLY A 100 6.86 10.10 7.05
CA GLY A 100 6.54 10.39 8.45
C GLY A 100 6.72 11.87 8.83
N MET A 101 6.86 12.77 7.85
CA MET A 101 7.03 14.21 8.11
C MET A 101 5.73 14.79 8.66
N THR A 102 5.85 15.56 9.76
CA THR A 102 4.73 16.29 10.36
C THR A 102 4.54 17.66 9.72
N PHE A 103 3.38 18.28 9.92
CA PHE A 103 3.12 19.66 9.47
C PHE A 103 4.15 20.63 10.04
N VAL A 104 4.54 20.48 11.31
CA VAL A 104 5.57 21.33 11.94
C VAL A 104 6.91 21.21 11.21
N GLN A 105 7.33 19.99 10.87
CA GLN A 105 8.58 19.77 10.11
C GLN A 105 8.51 20.33 8.69
N ALA A 106 7.35 20.31 8.04
CA ALA A 106 7.13 20.93 6.75
C ALA A 106 7.23 22.47 6.85
N VAL A 107 6.69 23.08 7.89
CA VAL A 107 6.85 24.52 8.19
C VAL A 107 8.34 24.86 8.39
N GLU A 108 9.08 24.06 9.17
CA GLU A 108 10.52 24.26 9.38
C GLU A 108 11.33 24.16 8.08
N ALA A 109 10.98 23.21 7.22
CA ALA A 109 11.60 23.08 5.90
C ALA A 109 11.30 24.32 5.04
N TYR A 110 10.05 24.75 4.99
CA TYR A 110 9.61 25.88 4.17
C TYR A 110 10.08 27.24 4.71
N ALA A 111 10.30 27.36 6.01
CA ALA A 111 10.86 28.57 6.62
C ALA A 111 12.24 28.93 6.07
N LYS A 112 13.01 27.97 5.57
CA LYS A 112 14.30 28.24 4.90
C LYS A 112 14.13 28.99 3.57
N ILE A 113 12.98 28.86 2.91
CA ILE A 113 12.65 29.58 1.67
C ILE A 113 11.98 30.90 1.98
N THR A 114 11.03 30.94 2.91
CA THR A 114 10.26 32.14 3.26
C THR A 114 10.99 33.06 4.22
N GLY A 115 12.07 32.60 4.88
CA GLY A 115 12.84 33.34 5.87
C GLY A 115 12.22 33.42 7.27
N SER A 116 11.01 32.90 7.47
CA SER A 116 10.30 32.93 8.74
C SER A 116 9.36 31.70 8.88
N ALA A 117 9.31 31.11 10.09
CA ALA A 117 8.39 30.02 10.40
C ALA A 117 6.93 30.47 10.35
N ASP A 118 6.62 31.68 10.80
CA ASP A 118 5.27 32.23 10.74
C ASP A 118 4.83 32.44 9.29
N ALA A 119 5.67 33.04 8.44
CA ALA A 119 5.37 33.23 7.02
C ALA A 119 5.21 31.88 6.29
N ALA A 120 6.03 30.89 6.62
CA ALA A 120 5.92 29.54 6.07
C ALA A 120 4.59 28.88 6.46
N ARG A 121 4.24 28.97 7.76
CA ARG A 121 2.98 28.41 8.29
C ARG A 121 1.77 29.06 7.63
N ASP A 122 1.72 30.37 7.60
CA ASP A 122 0.60 31.10 7.00
C ASP A 122 0.43 30.78 5.52
N SER A 123 1.54 30.69 4.78
CA SER A 123 1.54 30.33 3.35
C SER A 123 1.09 28.88 3.14
N LEU A 124 1.49 27.94 3.99
CA LEU A 124 1.05 26.55 3.93
C LEU A 124 -0.45 26.43 4.23
N LEU A 125 -0.92 27.08 5.29
CA LEU A 125 -2.35 27.08 5.64
C LEU A 125 -3.19 27.69 4.50
N ALA A 126 -2.75 28.82 3.93
CA ALA A 126 -3.42 29.45 2.80
C ALA A 126 -3.43 28.55 1.55
N PHE A 127 -2.32 27.88 1.26
CA PHE A 127 -2.25 26.94 0.15
C PHE A 127 -3.17 25.74 0.33
N LEU A 128 -3.26 25.17 1.54
CA LEU A 128 -4.12 24.02 1.88
C LEU A 128 -5.57 24.43 2.14
N GLU A 129 -5.89 25.72 2.16
CA GLU A 129 -7.20 26.26 2.55
C GLU A 129 -7.61 25.82 3.97
N TRP A 130 -6.62 25.68 4.86
CA TRP A 130 -6.83 25.31 6.27
C TRP A 130 -6.85 26.54 7.19
N GLU A 131 -7.73 26.55 8.16
CA GLU A 131 -7.78 27.58 9.22
C GLU A 131 -6.71 27.35 10.31
N GLN A 132 -6.39 26.07 10.56
CA GLN A 132 -5.40 25.63 11.55
C GLN A 132 -4.72 24.34 11.09
N PRO A 133 -3.50 24.04 11.62
CA PRO A 133 -2.84 22.78 11.32
C PRO A 133 -3.70 21.56 11.62
N ASN A 134 -3.72 20.59 10.70
CA ASN A 134 -4.43 19.33 10.85
C ASN A 134 -3.44 18.18 10.57
N GLU A 135 -2.85 17.62 11.64
CA GLU A 135 -1.87 16.53 11.53
C GLU A 135 -2.51 15.20 11.10
N GLU A 136 -3.81 15.02 11.33
CA GLU A 136 -4.53 13.79 10.97
C GLU A 136 -4.71 13.67 9.44
N ASP A 137 -4.81 14.79 8.75
CA ASP A 137 -4.98 14.86 7.30
C ASP A 137 -3.68 15.26 6.58
N PHE A 138 -2.56 15.45 7.30
CA PHE A 138 -1.28 15.86 6.73
C PHE A 138 -0.43 14.65 6.34
N ALA A 139 0.13 14.67 5.14
CA ALA A 139 1.10 13.68 4.63
C ALA A 139 0.60 12.21 4.69
N LEU A 140 -0.69 12.00 4.50
CA LEU A 140 -1.27 10.65 4.48
C LEU A 140 -0.69 9.79 3.36
N GLU A 141 -0.35 10.43 2.25
CA GLU A 141 0.30 9.78 1.10
C GLU A 141 1.53 10.57 0.68
N THR A 142 2.44 9.91 -0.01
CA THR A 142 3.60 10.55 -0.62
C THR A 142 3.58 10.28 -2.12
N ARG A 143 3.53 11.36 -2.89
CA ARG A 143 3.57 11.34 -4.36
C ARG A 143 5.01 11.45 -4.85
N ILE A 144 5.30 10.86 -6.00
CA ILE A 144 6.61 10.93 -6.66
C ILE A 144 6.42 11.52 -8.06
N VAL A 145 7.22 12.52 -8.39
CA VAL A 145 7.27 13.12 -9.73
C VAL A 145 8.70 12.99 -10.26
N LEU A 146 8.86 12.18 -11.30
CA LEU A 146 10.11 12.02 -12.03
C LEU A 146 10.10 12.96 -13.23
N VAL A 147 11.12 13.80 -13.35
CA VAL A 147 11.24 14.78 -14.44
C VAL A 147 12.53 14.52 -15.19
N ALA A 148 12.47 14.25 -16.48
CA ALA A 148 13.65 14.02 -17.32
C ALA A 148 13.44 14.49 -18.76
N SER A 149 14.52 14.63 -19.53
CA SER A 149 14.41 14.97 -20.97
C SER A 149 13.77 13.83 -21.76
N ASP A 150 14.01 12.58 -21.37
CA ASP A 150 13.28 11.40 -21.82
C ASP A 150 13.39 10.30 -20.76
N PHE A 151 12.76 9.14 -21.00
CA PHE A 151 12.74 8.00 -20.08
C PHE A 151 13.01 6.71 -20.85
N SER A 152 13.85 5.85 -20.30
CA SER A 152 14.09 4.52 -20.86
C SER A 152 12.83 3.65 -20.77
N LYS A 153 12.73 2.65 -21.65
CA LYS A 153 11.64 1.66 -21.58
C LYS A 153 11.65 0.87 -20.27
N GLU A 154 12.83 0.62 -19.73
CA GLU A 154 13.02 -0.08 -18.49
C GLU A 154 12.42 0.71 -17.32
N LEU A 155 12.75 2.00 -17.21
CA LEU A 155 12.22 2.89 -16.18
C LEU A 155 10.70 3.04 -16.29
N THR A 156 10.17 3.29 -17.49
CA THR A 156 8.71 3.44 -17.68
C THR A 156 7.95 2.15 -17.38
N THR A 157 8.55 0.98 -17.66
CA THR A 157 7.99 -0.33 -17.29
C THR A 157 7.97 -0.50 -15.77
N ALA A 158 9.07 -0.19 -15.08
CA ALA A 158 9.16 -0.25 -13.62
C ALA A 158 8.14 0.69 -12.96
N VAL A 159 8.05 1.94 -13.42
CA VAL A 159 7.08 2.91 -12.90
C VAL A 159 5.65 2.44 -13.12
N THR A 160 5.32 1.92 -14.30
CA THR A 160 3.98 1.38 -14.58
C THR A 160 3.64 0.23 -13.64
N TRP A 161 4.59 -0.66 -13.40
CA TRP A 161 4.43 -1.78 -12.47
C TRP A 161 4.25 -1.29 -11.01
N LEU A 162 5.06 -0.33 -10.54
CA LEU A 162 4.95 0.26 -9.20
C LEU A 162 3.59 0.95 -8.98
N ARG A 163 3.05 1.60 -10.01
CA ARG A 163 1.69 2.18 -9.96
C ARG A 163 0.61 1.12 -9.77
N ASP A 164 0.83 -0.10 -10.24
CA ASP A 164 -0.08 -1.23 -9.98
C ASP A 164 -0.14 -1.60 -8.48
N PHE A 165 0.87 -1.22 -7.68
CA PHE A 165 0.90 -1.35 -6.23
C PHE A 165 0.49 -0.07 -5.48
N GLN A 166 -0.24 0.83 -6.15
CA GLN A 166 -0.80 2.07 -5.57
C GLN A 166 0.24 3.15 -5.20
N LEU A 167 1.49 3.03 -5.67
CA LEU A 167 2.41 4.15 -5.54
C LEU A 167 2.03 5.23 -6.55
N ASP A 168 1.79 6.47 -6.08
CA ASP A 168 1.56 7.60 -6.98
C ASP A 168 2.88 8.12 -7.53
N ILE A 169 3.31 7.54 -8.66
CA ILE A 169 4.50 7.95 -9.40
C ILE A 169 4.09 8.50 -10.76
N GLN A 170 4.56 9.69 -11.08
CA GLN A 170 4.34 10.36 -12.35
C GLN A 170 5.67 10.55 -13.08
N CYS A 171 5.66 10.39 -14.41
CA CYS A 171 6.79 10.74 -15.27
C CYS A 171 6.42 11.93 -16.14
N ILE A 172 7.18 13.01 -16.04
CA ILE A 172 7.02 14.24 -16.82
C ILE A 172 8.25 14.43 -17.69
N ARG A 173 8.05 14.44 -19.00
CA ARG A 173 9.08 14.72 -19.98
C ARG A 173 9.22 16.22 -20.14
N MET A 174 10.45 16.73 -20.09
CA MET A 174 10.78 18.12 -20.34
C MET A 174 11.85 18.21 -21.44
N LYS A 175 11.49 18.70 -22.62
CA LYS A 175 12.41 18.84 -23.75
C LYS A 175 12.59 20.28 -24.16
N PRO A 176 13.82 20.78 -24.29
CA PRO A 176 14.10 22.11 -24.84
C PRO A 176 14.04 22.10 -26.36
N TYR A 177 13.49 23.16 -26.92
CA TYR A 177 13.44 23.45 -28.34
C TYR A 177 13.99 24.83 -28.60
N LYS A 178 14.70 25.01 -29.71
CA LYS A 178 15.33 26.28 -30.10
C LYS A 178 14.71 26.81 -31.37
N SER A 179 14.34 28.08 -31.35
CA SER A 179 13.89 28.79 -32.54
C SER A 179 15.05 29.36 -33.33
N SER A 180 14.80 29.82 -34.55
CA SER A 180 15.82 30.41 -35.43
C SER A 180 16.38 31.72 -34.91
N ASP A 181 15.73 32.42 -33.97
CA ASP A 181 16.18 33.62 -33.31
C ASP A 181 17.01 33.36 -32.03
N GLY A 182 17.18 32.07 -31.68
CA GLY A 182 17.90 31.63 -30.49
C GLY A 182 17.07 31.51 -29.22
N SER A 183 15.78 31.82 -29.29
CA SER A 183 14.89 31.64 -28.12
C SER A 183 14.69 30.16 -27.79
N ILE A 184 14.74 29.85 -26.48
CA ILE A 184 14.54 28.49 -25.98
C ILE A 184 13.10 28.32 -25.49
N PHE A 185 12.44 27.27 -25.96
CA PHE A 185 11.10 26.85 -25.58
C PHE A 185 11.18 25.52 -24.84
N LEU A 186 10.38 25.37 -23.78
CA LEU A 186 10.33 24.13 -23.02
C LEU A 186 9.03 23.42 -23.30
N TYR A 187 9.12 22.19 -23.83
CA TYR A 187 7.98 21.31 -24.00
C TYR A 187 7.85 20.40 -22.80
N VAL A 188 6.74 20.50 -22.07
CA VAL A 188 6.46 19.72 -20.88
C VAL A 188 5.29 18.78 -21.15
N GLN A 189 5.48 17.49 -20.93
CA GLN A 189 4.47 16.47 -21.19
C GLN A 189 4.45 15.42 -20.07
N LYS A 190 3.30 15.21 -19.45
CA LYS A 190 3.08 14.06 -18.59
C LYS A 190 2.96 12.80 -19.47
N ILE A 191 3.87 11.83 -19.26
CA ILE A 191 3.89 10.58 -20.02
C ILE A 191 3.40 9.38 -19.20
N ILE A 192 3.47 9.46 -17.87
CA ILE A 192 2.87 8.48 -16.95
C ILE A 192 2.20 9.23 -15.80
N PRO A 193 0.90 8.96 -15.52
CA PRO A 193 -0.04 8.23 -16.38
C PRO A 193 -0.30 8.99 -17.67
N LEU A 194 -0.52 8.26 -18.75
CA LEU A 194 -0.93 8.88 -20.01
C LEU A 194 -2.34 9.48 -19.85
N PRO A 195 -2.55 10.79 -20.09
CA PRO A 195 -3.86 11.43 -19.97
C PRO A 195 -4.93 10.72 -20.83
N GLU A 196 -4.55 10.31 -22.04
CA GLU A 196 -5.41 9.65 -23.02
C GLU A 196 -5.79 8.22 -22.63
N LEU A 197 -4.94 7.51 -21.85
CA LEU A 197 -5.27 6.17 -21.36
C LEU A 197 -6.37 6.19 -20.30
N LYS A 198 -6.59 7.30 -19.58
CA LYS A 198 -7.74 7.42 -18.68
C LYS A 198 -9.08 7.33 -19.46
N GLU A 199 -9.11 7.78 -20.68
CA GLU A 199 -10.31 7.69 -21.56
C GLU A 199 -10.41 6.31 -22.24
N PHE A 200 -9.27 5.64 -22.52
CA PHE A 200 -9.23 4.32 -23.16
C PHE A 200 -9.14 3.14 -22.18
N GLN A 201 -8.81 3.36 -20.90
CA GLN A 201 -8.87 2.32 -19.85
C GLN A 201 -10.31 2.00 -19.40
N THR A 202 -11.28 2.15 -20.30
CA THR A 202 -12.71 2.17 -20.00
C THR A 202 -13.32 0.84 -19.56
N GLN A 203 -12.65 -0.29 -19.60
CA GLN A 203 -13.25 -1.53 -19.06
C GLN A 203 -12.28 -2.38 -18.23
N ILE A 204 -11.01 -2.51 -18.63
CA ILE A 204 -10.05 -3.35 -17.91
C ILE A 204 -9.52 -2.64 -16.66
N GLY A 205 -9.25 -1.35 -16.74
CA GLY A 205 -8.79 -0.52 -15.61
C GLY A 205 -9.87 -0.32 -14.56
N LEU A 206 -11.11 -0.01 -14.97
CA LEU A 206 -12.25 0.13 -14.06
C LEU A 206 -12.58 -1.19 -13.36
N LYS A 207 -12.46 -2.32 -14.06
CA LYS A 207 -12.65 -3.65 -13.44
C LYS A 207 -11.55 -3.96 -12.43
N LYS A 208 -10.28 -3.70 -12.76
CA LYS A 208 -9.15 -3.84 -11.81
C LYS A 208 -9.25 -2.85 -10.63
N GLN A 209 -9.68 -1.63 -10.86
CA GLN A 209 -9.86 -0.63 -9.81
C GLN A 209 -11.04 -0.97 -8.90
N ALA A 210 -12.16 -1.43 -9.46
CA ALA A 210 -13.29 -1.93 -8.70
C ALA A 210 -12.95 -3.22 -7.92
N GLU A 211 -12.14 -4.11 -8.51
CA GLU A 211 -11.65 -5.31 -7.82
C GLU A 211 -10.68 -4.93 -6.68
N ARG A 212 -9.83 -3.91 -6.85
CA ARG A 212 -8.91 -3.40 -5.81
C ARG A 212 -9.65 -2.67 -4.70
N GLN A 213 -10.63 -1.83 -5.01
CA GLN A 213 -11.52 -1.23 -4.00
C GLN A 213 -12.26 -2.30 -3.21
N ASN A 214 -12.85 -3.29 -3.87
CA ASN A 214 -13.48 -4.43 -3.23
C ASN A 214 -12.52 -5.23 -2.33
N ILE A 215 -11.25 -5.38 -2.71
CA ILE A 215 -10.22 -6.04 -1.89
C ILE A 215 -9.89 -5.19 -0.66
N SER A 216 -9.76 -3.87 -0.81
CA SER A 216 -9.49 -2.94 0.30
C SER A 216 -10.66 -2.85 1.27
N GLU A 217 -11.88 -2.69 0.77
CA GLU A 217 -13.12 -2.70 1.57
C GLU A 217 -13.33 -4.05 2.27
N ARG A 218 -13.08 -5.15 1.56
CA ARG A 218 -13.13 -6.50 2.14
C ARG A 218 -12.07 -6.66 3.23
N GLY A 219 -10.86 -6.17 3.03
CA GLY A 219 -9.78 -6.20 4.03
C GLY A 219 -10.13 -5.40 5.28
N GLY A 220 -10.68 -4.20 5.13
CA GLY A 220 -11.18 -3.37 6.22
C GLY A 220 -12.30 -4.05 7.01
N ARG A 221 -13.32 -4.56 6.29
CA ARG A 221 -14.42 -5.30 6.89
C ARG A 221 -13.96 -6.58 7.61
N MET A 222 -12.99 -7.30 7.04
CA MET A 222 -12.42 -8.49 7.68
C MET A 222 -11.68 -8.15 8.97
N ARG A 223 -10.88 -7.07 8.96
CA ARG A 223 -10.19 -6.61 10.17
C ARG A 223 -11.16 -6.20 11.27
N GLN A 224 -12.24 -5.51 10.92
CA GLN A 224 -13.31 -5.15 11.86
C GLN A 224 -14.00 -6.41 12.42
N PHE A 225 -14.37 -7.36 11.57
CA PHE A 225 -14.97 -8.63 11.95
C PHE A 225 -14.11 -9.36 13.00
N TRP A 226 -12.79 -9.48 12.76
CA TRP A 226 -11.88 -10.10 13.72
C TRP A 226 -11.69 -9.29 15.00
N ALA A 227 -11.67 -7.97 14.92
CA ALA A 227 -11.54 -7.10 16.10
C ALA A 227 -12.73 -7.29 17.05
N GLU A 228 -13.94 -7.39 16.52
CA GLU A 228 -15.15 -7.62 17.30
C GLU A 228 -15.23 -9.07 17.81
N LEU A 229 -14.88 -10.06 16.98
CA LEU A 229 -14.78 -11.46 17.44
C LEU A 229 -13.84 -11.59 18.63
N LEU A 230 -12.63 -11.02 18.57
CA LEU A 230 -11.64 -11.11 19.62
C LEU A 230 -12.11 -10.49 20.94
N LYS A 231 -12.87 -9.40 20.90
CA LYS A 231 -13.47 -8.79 22.12
C LYS A 231 -14.40 -9.76 22.83
N ILE A 232 -15.22 -10.50 22.08
CA ILE A 232 -16.19 -11.46 22.62
C ILE A 232 -15.45 -12.76 22.99
N ALA A 233 -14.60 -13.26 22.10
CA ALA A 233 -13.95 -14.55 22.24
C ALA A 233 -12.98 -14.59 23.44
N ASN A 234 -12.22 -13.54 23.71
CA ASN A 234 -11.27 -13.50 24.82
C ASN A 234 -11.95 -13.59 26.18
N GLY A 235 -13.23 -13.20 26.30
CA GLY A 235 -14.03 -13.42 27.51
C GLY A 235 -14.55 -14.86 27.68
N ILE A 236 -14.49 -15.70 26.63
CA ILE A 236 -15.02 -17.06 26.60
C ILE A 236 -13.90 -18.10 26.48
N CYS A 237 -12.92 -17.86 25.61
CA CYS A 237 -11.85 -18.79 25.26
C CYS A 237 -10.56 -18.00 24.94
N ALA A 238 -9.53 -18.16 25.79
CA ALA A 238 -8.29 -17.38 25.71
C ALA A 238 -7.28 -17.87 24.63
N VAL A 239 -7.63 -18.82 23.77
CA VAL A 239 -6.72 -19.39 22.74
C VAL A 239 -6.13 -18.31 21.80
N HIS A 240 -6.86 -17.24 21.57
CA HIS A 240 -6.45 -16.15 20.69
C HIS A 240 -6.12 -14.84 21.45
N GLU A 241 -5.94 -14.91 22.77
CA GLU A 241 -5.57 -13.75 23.57
C GLU A 241 -4.23 -13.16 23.09
N GLY A 242 -4.15 -11.83 22.99
CA GLY A 242 -2.98 -11.12 22.46
C GLY A 242 -2.82 -11.17 20.92
N ARG A 243 -3.75 -11.78 20.17
CA ARG A 243 -3.72 -11.74 18.72
C ARG A 243 -4.29 -10.41 18.20
N ALA A 244 -3.63 -9.86 17.18
CA ALA A 244 -4.12 -8.69 16.46
C ALA A 244 -5.13 -9.09 15.37
N PRO A 245 -6.15 -8.26 15.09
CA PRO A 245 -7.03 -8.45 13.93
C PRO A 245 -6.26 -8.42 12.62
N THR A 246 -6.58 -9.33 11.70
CA THR A 246 -5.95 -9.48 10.39
C THR A 246 -6.93 -9.17 9.25
N THR A 247 -6.40 -8.93 8.05
CA THR A 247 -7.18 -8.85 6.80
C THR A 247 -7.39 -10.21 6.15
N ASP A 248 -6.75 -11.26 6.66
CA ASP A 248 -6.92 -12.63 6.18
C ASP A 248 -8.27 -13.21 6.61
N ASN A 249 -8.71 -14.24 5.91
CA ASN A 249 -9.96 -14.92 6.22
C ASN A 249 -9.84 -15.99 7.33
N TRP A 250 -8.71 -15.99 8.08
CA TRP A 250 -8.44 -16.91 9.17
C TRP A 250 -7.61 -16.24 10.27
N LEU A 251 -7.74 -16.77 11.49
CA LEU A 251 -7.00 -16.34 12.68
C LEU A 251 -6.63 -17.56 13.51
N SER A 252 -5.32 -17.78 13.74
CA SER A 252 -4.82 -18.99 14.40
C SER A 252 -4.29 -18.73 15.81
N GLY A 253 -4.52 -19.69 16.72
CA GLY A 253 -4.00 -19.73 18.07
C GLY A 253 -3.37 -21.10 18.40
N GLY A 254 -2.45 -21.12 19.35
CA GLY A 254 -1.78 -22.35 19.80
C GLY A 254 -2.66 -23.20 20.72
N ILE A 255 -2.50 -24.54 20.68
CA ILE A 255 -3.13 -25.50 21.63
C ILE A 255 -2.11 -26.12 22.60
N GLY A 256 -0.91 -25.54 22.70
CA GLY A 256 0.13 -26.00 23.61
C GLY A 256 0.97 -27.18 23.13
N ARG A 257 0.87 -27.56 21.84
CA ARG A 257 1.71 -28.60 21.22
C ARG A 257 2.06 -28.23 19.78
N ALA A 258 3.33 -28.34 19.41
CA ALA A 258 3.80 -28.13 18.05
C ALA A 258 3.12 -29.08 17.06
N GLY A 259 2.80 -28.59 15.88
CA GLY A 259 2.08 -29.34 14.84
C GLY A 259 0.57 -29.25 14.95
N PHE A 260 0.02 -28.63 16.01
CA PHE A 260 -1.41 -28.42 16.20
C PHE A 260 -1.73 -26.95 16.45
N SER A 261 -2.82 -26.48 15.89
CA SER A 261 -3.34 -25.12 16.16
C SER A 261 -4.85 -25.10 16.09
N LEU A 262 -5.47 -24.22 16.87
CA LEU A 262 -6.88 -23.90 16.80
C LEU A 262 -7.06 -22.61 16.01
N SER A 263 -7.93 -22.62 15.02
CA SER A 263 -8.09 -21.47 14.14
C SER A 263 -9.56 -21.18 13.89
N TYR A 264 -9.88 -19.88 13.89
CA TYR A 264 -11.10 -19.39 13.27
C TYR A 264 -10.89 -19.19 11.77
N SER A 265 -11.91 -19.43 10.99
CA SER A 265 -11.97 -18.97 9.60
C SER A 265 -13.38 -18.50 9.25
N THR A 266 -13.47 -17.57 8.31
CA THR A 266 -14.74 -17.04 7.80
C THR A 266 -14.69 -16.83 6.30
N LYS A 267 -15.80 -17.06 5.65
CA LYS A 267 -16.06 -16.75 4.24
C LYS A 267 -17.51 -16.29 4.09
N ARG A 268 -17.96 -15.99 2.88
CA ARG A 268 -19.36 -15.67 2.63
C ARG A 268 -20.26 -16.85 3.04
N GLY A 269 -21.24 -16.54 3.89
CA GLY A 269 -22.24 -17.50 4.35
C GLY A 269 -21.76 -18.60 5.30
N GLN A 270 -20.48 -18.64 5.66
CA GLN A 270 -19.96 -19.72 6.52
C GLN A 270 -18.74 -19.27 7.35
N SER A 271 -18.75 -19.64 8.63
CA SER A 271 -17.60 -19.56 9.53
C SER A 271 -17.24 -20.91 10.10
N LYS A 272 -16.02 -21.05 10.64
CA LYS A 272 -15.54 -22.28 11.25
C LYS A 272 -14.66 -22.00 12.45
N ALA A 273 -14.73 -22.88 13.44
CA ALA A 273 -13.67 -23.13 14.41
C ALA A 273 -13.04 -24.49 14.06
N SER A 274 -11.72 -24.59 14.02
CA SER A 274 -11.05 -25.77 13.48
C SER A 274 -9.79 -26.14 14.24
N LEU A 275 -9.55 -27.43 14.42
CA LEU A 275 -8.22 -27.95 14.75
C LEU A 275 -7.45 -28.19 13.45
N PHE A 276 -6.28 -27.59 13.32
CA PHE A 276 -5.33 -27.85 12.24
C PHE A 276 -4.21 -28.76 12.75
N ILE A 277 -3.84 -29.75 11.92
CA ILE A 277 -2.75 -30.68 12.14
C ILE A 277 -1.76 -30.47 11.00
N ASN A 278 -0.57 -29.92 11.30
CA ASN A 278 0.46 -29.62 10.31
C ASN A 278 1.86 -29.80 10.88
N PHE A 279 2.58 -30.80 10.41
CA PHE A 279 3.98 -31.07 10.76
C PHE A 279 4.95 -30.74 9.62
N GLY A 280 4.48 -30.03 8.59
CA GLY A 280 5.21 -29.71 7.37
C GLY A 280 5.19 -30.81 6.32
N GLN A 281 5.53 -30.43 5.08
CA GLN A 281 5.46 -31.32 3.92
C GLN A 281 6.31 -32.59 4.05
N GLN A 282 7.41 -32.55 4.78
CA GLN A 282 8.30 -33.70 4.99
C GLN A 282 7.80 -34.69 6.05
N ASN A 283 6.74 -34.35 6.78
CA ASN A 283 6.21 -35.14 7.91
C ASN A 283 4.73 -35.50 7.73
N ILE A 284 4.31 -35.80 6.51
CA ILE A 284 2.92 -36.21 6.18
C ILE A 284 2.50 -37.44 7.00
N ASP A 285 3.41 -38.41 7.19
CA ASP A 285 3.14 -39.61 7.97
C ASP A 285 2.85 -39.31 9.45
N LYS A 286 3.56 -38.33 10.04
CA LYS A 286 3.26 -37.86 11.41
C LYS A 286 1.88 -37.23 11.50
N LYS A 287 1.52 -36.42 10.48
CA LYS A 287 0.19 -35.80 10.38
C LYS A 287 -0.90 -36.87 10.25
N ASN A 288 -0.69 -37.89 9.40
CA ASN A 288 -1.65 -38.96 9.22
C ASN A 288 -1.84 -39.74 10.53
N LYS A 289 -0.76 -40.18 11.20
CA LYS A 289 -0.84 -40.86 12.48
C LYS A 289 -1.58 -40.04 13.54
N ALA A 290 -1.31 -38.74 13.63
CA ALA A 290 -1.99 -37.86 14.54
C ALA A 290 -3.47 -37.72 14.23
N PHE A 291 -3.83 -37.61 12.95
CA PHE A 291 -5.22 -37.54 12.52
C PHE A 291 -5.97 -38.85 12.83
N ASP A 292 -5.37 -39.99 12.49
CA ASP A 292 -5.99 -41.33 12.72
C ASP A 292 -6.20 -41.58 14.21
N TYR A 293 -5.25 -41.19 15.07
CA TYR A 293 -5.40 -41.29 16.54
C TYR A 293 -6.61 -40.52 17.05
N LEU A 294 -6.85 -39.30 16.54
CA LEU A 294 -8.02 -38.51 16.90
C LEU A 294 -9.29 -39.06 16.28
N PHE A 295 -9.22 -39.56 15.04
CA PHE A 295 -10.35 -40.08 14.33
C PHE A 295 -10.92 -41.37 14.97
N GLN A 296 -10.05 -42.19 15.57
CA GLN A 296 -10.47 -43.36 16.36
C GLN A 296 -11.33 -43.00 17.58
N GLN A 297 -11.22 -41.73 18.07
CA GLN A 297 -11.99 -41.20 19.19
C GLN A 297 -13.13 -40.27 18.72
N ARG A 298 -13.50 -40.34 17.43
CA ARG A 298 -14.44 -39.39 16.81
C ARG A 298 -15.76 -39.30 17.58
N GLU A 299 -16.38 -40.44 17.92
CA GLU A 299 -17.69 -40.47 18.57
C GLU A 299 -17.68 -39.81 19.95
N ASP A 300 -16.60 -40.01 20.73
CA ASP A 300 -16.44 -39.42 22.04
C ASP A 300 -16.17 -37.91 21.92
N ILE A 301 -15.34 -37.50 20.94
CA ILE A 301 -15.05 -36.09 20.65
C ILE A 301 -16.31 -35.34 20.23
N GLU A 302 -17.09 -35.89 19.28
CA GLU A 302 -18.33 -35.27 18.81
C GLU A 302 -19.40 -35.21 19.90
N ARG A 303 -19.47 -36.20 20.78
CA ARG A 303 -20.34 -36.17 21.97
C ARG A 303 -19.95 -35.09 22.95
N GLU A 304 -18.65 -34.90 23.21
CA GLU A 304 -18.12 -33.86 24.10
C GLU A 304 -18.31 -32.46 23.51
N VAL A 305 -18.12 -32.31 22.22
CA VAL A 305 -18.33 -31.05 21.49
C VAL A 305 -19.81 -30.71 21.33
N GLY A 306 -20.69 -31.75 21.38
CA GLY A 306 -22.13 -31.59 21.21
C GLY A 306 -22.57 -31.38 19.76
N LYS A 307 -21.72 -31.67 18.78
CA LYS A 307 -22.02 -31.52 17.35
C LYS A 307 -21.15 -32.43 16.51
N GLU A 308 -21.67 -32.89 15.40
CA GLU A 308 -20.93 -33.59 14.36
C GLU A 308 -19.90 -32.63 13.72
N LEU A 309 -18.67 -33.13 13.55
CA LEU A 309 -17.55 -32.38 13.01
C LEU A 309 -17.22 -32.79 11.57
N LEU A 310 -16.68 -31.89 10.78
CA LEU A 310 -16.19 -32.19 9.44
C LEU A 310 -14.71 -32.59 9.49
N TRP A 311 -14.41 -33.87 9.29
CA TRP A 311 -13.08 -34.47 9.35
C TRP A 311 -12.45 -34.53 7.96
N ASN A 312 -11.33 -33.81 7.76
CA ASN A 312 -10.60 -33.75 6.49
C ASN A 312 -9.16 -34.25 6.67
N ALA A 313 -8.92 -35.52 6.47
CA ALA A 313 -7.61 -36.17 6.64
C ALA A 313 -6.56 -35.69 5.62
N ARG A 314 -6.96 -35.53 4.36
CA ARG A 314 -6.06 -35.23 3.22
C ARG A 314 -4.79 -36.09 3.24
N PRO A 315 -4.84 -37.40 3.00
CA PRO A 315 -3.72 -38.32 3.23
C PRO A 315 -2.40 -37.93 2.57
N ASN A 316 -2.46 -37.33 1.36
CA ASN A 316 -1.29 -36.89 0.59
C ASN A 316 -0.94 -35.40 0.83
N GLY A 317 -1.66 -34.70 1.70
CA GLY A 317 -1.46 -33.30 2.00
C GLY A 317 -0.77 -33.07 3.34
N ALA A 318 0.00 -32.01 3.47
CA ALA A 318 0.68 -31.63 4.71
C ALA A 318 -0.27 -31.26 5.86
N ILE A 319 -1.52 -30.92 5.55
CA ILE A 319 -2.50 -30.37 6.51
C ILE A 319 -3.72 -31.27 6.60
N GLY A 320 -4.05 -31.70 7.82
CA GLY A 320 -5.34 -32.28 8.21
C GLY A 320 -6.15 -31.25 9.00
N THR A 321 -7.50 -31.31 8.91
CA THR A 321 -8.37 -30.39 9.67
C THR A 321 -9.60 -31.12 10.22
N ILE A 322 -10.01 -30.71 11.43
CA ILE A 322 -11.27 -31.12 12.07
C ILE A 322 -12.05 -29.84 12.33
N ASN A 323 -13.24 -29.71 11.74
CA ASN A 323 -13.91 -28.43 11.64
C ASN A 323 -15.30 -28.47 12.29
N TYR A 324 -15.56 -27.50 13.13
CA TYR A 324 -16.88 -27.12 13.61
C TYR A 324 -17.44 -26.05 12.66
N VAL A 325 -18.43 -26.40 11.84
CA VAL A 325 -19.01 -25.50 10.84
C VAL A 325 -20.17 -24.72 11.44
N ILE A 326 -20.20 -23.39 11.17
CA ILE A 326 -21.20 -22.44 11.65
C ILE A 326 -21.77 -21.72 10.45
N GLU A 327 -23.08 -21.61 10.37
CA GLU A 327 -23.75 -20.81 9.34
C GLU A 327 -23.55 -19.31 9.60
N GLY A 328 -23.37 -18.55 8.52
CA GLY A 328 -23.05 -17.12 8.56
C GLY A 328 -21.56 -16.84 8.46
N GLY A 329 -21.25 -15.71 7.86
CA GLY A 329 -19.87 -15.27 7.59
C GLY A 329 -19.71 -13.78 7.78
N TYR A 330 -18.53 -13.26 7.41
CA TYR A 330 -18.19 -11.84 7.49
C TYR A 330 -19.12 -10.94 6.65
N ASP A 331 -19.87 -11.52 5.73
CA ASP A 331 -20.81 -10.84 4.81
C ASP A 331 -22.19 -10.58 5.44
N LEU A 332 -22.48 -11.14 6.62
CA LEU A 332 -23.70 -10.80 7.38
C LEU A 332 -23.71 -9.29 7.72
N PRO A 333 -24.92 -8.68 7.91
CA PRO A 333 -25.04 -7.37 8.51
C PRO A 333 -24.27 -7.29 9.85
N GLU A 334 -23.65 -6.14 10.14
CA GLU A 334 -22.81 -5.98 11.34
C GLU A 334 -23.59 -6.20 12.64
N GLU A 335 -24.89 -5.89 12.63
CA GLU A 335 -25.78 -6.09 13.75
C GLU A 335 -25.96 -7.58 14.11
N GLU A 336 -25.72 -8.49 13.17
CA GLU A 336 -25.79 -9.93 13.35
C GLU A 336 -24.45 -10.57 13.79
N TRP A 337 -23.35 -9.86 13.65
CA TRP A 337 -22.02 -10.34 14.03
C TRP A 337 -21.89 -10.74 15.49
N PRO A 338 -22.42 -10.01 16.49
CA PRO A 338 -22.30 -10.42 17.89
C PRO A 338 -22.83 -11.83 18.17
N LYS A 339 -23.95 -12.22 17.54
CA LYS A 339 -24.52 -13.55 17.68
C LYS A 339 -23.63 -14.62 17.03
N LEU A 340 -23.12 -14.34 15.83
CA LEU A 340 -22.17 -15.23 15.13
C LEU A 340 -20.87 -15.38 15.92
N HIS A 341 -20.31 -14.28 16.42
CA HIS A 341 -19.07 -14.25 17.20
C HIS A 341 -19.20 -15.05 18.50
N GLU A 342 -20.34 -14.96 19.19
CA GLU A 342 -20.59 -15.76 20.38
C GLU A 342 -20.66 -17.27 20.05
N GLN A 343 -21.29 -17.65 18.93
CA GLN A 343 -21.31 -19.04 18.46
C GLN A 343 -19.90 -19.53 18.09
N MET A 344 -19.11 -18.71 17.39
CA MET A 344 -17.72 -19.02 17.05
C MET A 344 -16.86 -19.21 18.31
N ALA A 345 -17.00 -18.33 19.30
CA ALA A 345 -16.25 -18.42 20.57
C ALA A 345 -16.62 -19.66 21.38
N LYS A 346 -17.91 -20.00 21.47
CA LYS A 346 -18.38 -21.23 22.14
C LYS A 346 -17.90 -22.49 21.42
N ALA A 347 -17.94 -22.51 20.09
CA ALA A 347 -17.39 -23.61 19.30
C ALA A 347 -15.89 -23.77 19.52
N MET A 348 -15.13 -22.70 19.59
CA MET A 348 -13.71 -22.75 19.87
C MET A 348 -13.41 -23.29 21.26
N LEU A 349 -14.16 -22.85 22.27
CA LEU A 349 -14.03 -23.37 23.64
C LEU A 349 -14.31 -24.87 23.70
N SER A 350 -15.34 -25.38 23.00
CA SER A 350 -15.66 -26.80 22.98
C SER A 350 -14.55 -27.61 22.29
N LEU A 351 -13.99 -27.11 21.18
CA LEU A 351 -12.84 -27.75 20.53
C LEU A 351 -11.58 -27.69 21.42
N GLN A 352 -11.31 -26.58 22.08
CA GLN A 352 -10.19 -26.47 23.01
C GLN A 352 -10.29 -27.55 24.11
N LYS A 353 -11.44 -27.68 24.75
CA LYS A 353 -11.67 -28.69 25.79
C LYS A 353 -11.48 -30.11 25.26
N ALA A 354 -12.11 -30.42 24.13
CA ALA A 354 -12.06 -31.75 23.55
C ALA A 354 -10.66 -32.16 23.06
N PHE A 355 -9.85 -31.23 22.58
CA PHE A 355 -8.59 -31.58 21.91
C PHE A 355 -7.34 -31.30 22.76
N THR A 356 -7.34 -30.41 23.75
CA THR A 356 -6.11 -30.00 24.45
C THR A 356 -5.36 -31.19 25.07
N ASP A 357 -6.04 -32.05 25.77
CA ASP A 357 -5.37 -33.20 26.44
C ASP A 357 -5.13 -34.35 25.46
N ARG A 358 -6.04 -34.57 24.50
CA ARG A 358 -5.87 -35.60 23.49
C ARG A 358 -4.61 -35.34 22.62
N VAL A 359 -4.40 -34.11 22.17
CA VAL A 359 -3.22 -33.81 21.34
C VAL A 359 -1.90 -33.99 22.12
N LYS A 360 -1.88 -33.77 23.44
CA LYS A 360 -0.70 -34.01 24.28
C LYS A 360 -0.34 -35.49 24.41
N GLN A 361 -1.33 -36.38 24.35
CA GLN A 361 -1.16 -37.82 24.51
C GLN A 361 -0.72 -38.52 23.20
N ILE A 362 -0.79 -37.88 22.04
CA ILE A 362 -0.39 -38.50 20.78
C ILE A 362 1.10 -38.79 20.76
N ILE A 363 1.50 -40.00 20.50
CA ILE A 363 2.90 -40.42 20.35
C ILE A 363 3.23 -40.44 18.84
N ILE A 364 4.05 -39.53 18.36
CA ILE A 364 4.44 -39.36 16.95
C ILE A 364 5.91 -39.04 16.78
#